data_365c0c3a80f2a6afad76e31006721b87
#
_entry.id   365c0c3a80f2a6afad76e31006721b87
#
_cell.length_a   1.000
_cell.length_b   1.000
_cell.length_c   1.000
_cell.angle_alpha   90.00
_cell.angle_beta   90.00
_cell.angle_gamma   90.00
#
_symmetry.space_group_name_H-M   'P 1'
#
loop_
_entity.id
_entity.type
_entity.pdbx_description
1 polymer ?
#
loop_
_entity_poly.entity_id
_entity_poly.type
_entity_poly.pdbx_seq_one_letter_code
_entity_poly.pdbx_strand_id
1 'polypeptide(L)'
;DFYSYVQNAAGQVSAPLGSHVNPHTAGGIAEGGYLGFAELQYAHLPLPGEKLVAFLSDGAAEEQRGSDWMPRWWRAEDCGVALPLMIANGRRIEQRTELATPAGLENFREHLRHCGFDPVSFDGRDPAAFVCALWDMEQRLGRRVQELHDGVLNYPLPMPYGIAETLKGFGFYGAGSNAAHNLPLPANPHTDSGARELFNHYAAQLWVAPDELRAACTLFAARGARALERD
;
A
#
# COMPACT_ATOMS: atom_id res chain seq x y z
N ASP A 1 -19.87 5.90 -4.01
CA ASP A 1 -19.18 4.67 -4.40
C ASP A 1 -17.70 4.93 -4.54
N PHE A 2 -16.93 4.23 -3.75
CA PHE A 2 -15.47 4.40 -3.65
C PHE A 2 -14.71 3.38 -4.50
N TYR A 3 -15.30 2.97 -5.61
CA TYR A 3 -14.64 2.09 -6.55
C TYR A 3 -13.76 2.90 -7.48
N SER A 4 -12.55 2.50 -7.60
CA SER A 4 -11.54 3.17 -8.40
C SER A 4 -11.58 2.83 -9.88
N TYR A 5 -12.50 2.00 -10.31
CA TYR A 5 -12.88 1.86 -11.71
C TYR A 5 -13.94 2.90 -12.10
N VAL A 6 -13.70 4.15 -11.70
CA VAL A 6 -14.54 5.26 -12.15
C VAL A 6 -14.26 5.49 -13.62
N GLN A 7 -15.26 5.28 -14.44
CA GLN A 7 -15.21 5.63 -15.84
C GLN A 7 -15.59 7.10 -16.02
N ASN A 8 -14.90 7.77 -16.92
CA ASN A 8 -15.31 9.11 -17.36
C ASN A 8 -16.58 9.03 -18.24
N ALA A 9 -17.11 10.18 -18.67
CA ALA A 9 -18.31 10.24 -19.51
C ALA A 9 -18.17 9.52 -20.88
N ALA A 10 -16.95 9.21 -21.29
CA ALA A 10 -16.65 8.45 -22.51
C ALA A 10 -16.49 6.94 -22.26
N GLY A 11 -16.74 6.47 -21.03
CA GLY A 11 -16.58 5.07 -20.65
C GLY A 11 -15.13 4.61 -20.44
N GLN A 12 -14.18 5.55 -20.41
CA GLN A 12 -12.77 5.23 -20.20
C GLN A 12 -12.45 5.17 -18.70
N VAL A 13 -11.64 4.20 -18.29
CA VAL A 13 -11.16 4.08 -16.93
C VAL A 13 -10.29 5.29 -16.59
N SER A 14 -10.63 5.99 -15.51
CA SER A 14 -9.92 7.21 -15.09
C SER A 14 -8.66 6.93 -14.28
N ALA A 15 -8.50 5.74 -13.73
CA ALA A 15 -7.30 5.33 -12.99
C ALA A 15 -6.33 4.55 -13.89
N PRO A 16 -5.20 5.14 -14.32
CA PRO A 16 -4.33 4.57 -15.34
C PRO A 16 -3.58 3.30 -14.91
N LEU A 17 -3.53 3.02 -13.63
CA LEU A 17 -2.87 1.82 -13.08
C LEU A 17 -3.85 0.76 -12.57
N GLY A 18 -5.14 1.00 -12.68
CA GLY A 18 -6.16 0.20 -12.05
C GLY A 18 -5.96 0.18 -10.51
N SER A 19 -6.76 0.90 -9.78
CA SER A 19 -6.75 0.78 -8.34
C SER A 19 -8.12 0.35 -7.86
N HIS A 20 -8.17 -0.49 -6.87
CA HIS A 20 -9.38 -0.97 -6.25
C HIS A 20 -9.40 -0.53 -4.80
N VAL A 21 -10.14 0.52 -4.52
CA VAL A 21 -10.32 1.04 -3.16
C VAL A 21 -11.81 1.17 -2.87
N ASN A 22 -12.26 0.55 -1.82
CA ASN A 22 -13.60 0.76 -1.30
C ASN A 22 -13.59 0.64 0.23
N PRO A 23 -14.60 1.19 0.92
CA PRO A 23 -14.67 1.12 2.38
C PRO A 23 -14.72 -0.32 2.91
N HIS A 24 -15.35 -1.22 2.17
CA HIS A 24 -15.43 -2.62 2.56
C HIS A 24 -14.07 -3.32 2.43
N THR A 25 -13.29 -3.02 1.41
CA THR A 25 -11.94 -3.57 1.26
C THR A 25 -11.02 -3.03 2.35
N ALA A 26 -11.02 -1.72 2.57
CA ALA A 26 -10.28 -1.10 3.66
C ALA A 26 -10.78 -1.59 5.02
N GLY A 27 -12.10 -1.62 5.22
CA GLY A 27 -12.75 -2.19 6.39
C GLY A 27 -12.54 -3.69 6.48
N GLY A 28 -12.56 -4.42 5.36
CA GLY A 28 -12.31 -5.85 5.31
C GLY A 28 -10.91 -6.23 5.78
N ILE A 29 -9.91 -5.47 5.38
CA ILE A 29 -8.55 -5.63 5.93
C ILE A 29 -8.52 -5.18 7.39
N ALA A 30 -9.26 -4.15 7.73
CA ALA A 30 -9.36 -3.63 9.08
C ALA A 30 -10.32 -4.44 9.96
N GLU A 31 -11.45 -4.88 9.46
CA GLU A 31 -12.53 -5.50 10.24
C GLU A 31 -12.61 -7.00 10.12
N GLY A 32 -12.30 -7.53 9.00
CA GLY A 32 -12.29 -8.95 8.71
C GLY A 32 -10.96 -9.39 8.12
N GLY A 33 -9.97 -8.53 8.17
CA GLY A 33 -8.58 -8.75 7.83
C GLY A 33 -8.38 -9.53 6.55
N TYR A 34 -8.20 -10.81 6.71
CA TYR A 34 -7.83 -11.67 5.61
C TYR A 34 -8.98 -11.99 4.64
N LEU A 35 -10.24 -11.83 5.02
CA LEU A 35 -11.36 -12.17 4.12
C LEU A 35 -11.37 -11.27 2.90
N GLY A 36 -11.24 -9.94 3.07
CA GLY A 36 -11.13 -9.02 1.95
C GLY A 36 -9.87 -9.24 1.14
N PHE A 37 -8.77 -9.58 1.79
CA PHE A 37 -7.51 -9.85 1.13
C PHE A 37 -7.54 -11.18 0.35
N ALA A 38 -8.13 -12.23 0.92
CA ALA A 38 -8.36 -13.50 0.25
C ALA A 38 -9.32 -13.35 -0.94
N GLU A 39 -10.40 -12.60 -0.77
CA GLU A 39 -11.35 -12.29 -1.84
C GLU A 39 -10.66 -11.60 -3.02
N LEU A 40 -9.80 -10.62 -2.75
CA LEU A 40 -9.01 -9.95 -3.78
C LEU A 40 -8.06 -10.91 -4.50
N GLN A 41 -7.51 -11.91 -3.81
CA GLN A 41 -6.68 -12.94 -4.41
C GLN A 41 -7.45 -13.94 -5.25
N TYR A 42 -8.61 -14.39 -4.77
CA TYR A 42 -9.38 -15.45 -5.42
C TYR A 42 -10.40 -14.93 -6.43
N ALA A 43 -11.12 -13.86 -6.11
CA ALA A 43 -12.16 -13.32 -6.97
C ALA A 43 -11.62 -12.43 -8.10
N HIS A 44 -10.44 -11.84 -7.88
CA HIS A 44 -9.78 -10.96 -8.83
C HIS A 44 -8.36 -11.46 -9.12
N LEU A 45 -8.24 -12.75 -9.45
CA LEU A 45 -6.96 -13.31 -9.87
C LEU A 45 -6.33 -12.42 -10.94
N PRO A 46 -5.14 -11.87 -10.70
CA PRO A 46 -4.47 -11.06 -11.70
C PRO A 46 -4.18 -11.88 -12.94
N LEU A 47 -4.25 -11.25 -14.09
CA LEU A 47 -3.78 -11.86 -15.34
C LEU A 47 -2.29 -12.24 -15.21
N PRO A 48 -1.78 -13.16 -16.03
CA PRO A 48 -0.39 -13.55 -15.96
C PRO A 48 0.56 -12.34 -15.97
N GLY A 49 1.37 -12.22 -14.92
CA GLY A 49 2.30 -11.11 -14.69
C GLY A 49 1.71 -9.90 -13.96
N GLU A 50 0.44 -9.90 -13.60
CA GLU A 50 -0.16 -8.91 -12.72
C GLU A 50 -0.02 -9.29 -11.26
N LYS A 51 -0.01 -8.29 -10.40
CA LYS A 51 0.14 -8.44 -8.95
C LYS A 51 -0.77 -7.46 -8.23
N LEU A 52 -1.32 -7.90 -7.12
CA LEU A 52 -2.03 -7.04 -6.20
C LEU A 52 -1.05 -6.45 -5.18
N VAL A 53 -1.00 -5.14 -5.06
CA VAL A 53 -0.31 -4.45 -3.97
C VAL A 53 -1.36 -3.85 -3.05
N ALA A 54 -1.40 -4.29 -1.80
CA ALA A 54 -2.35 -3.83 -0.81
C ALA A 54 -1.66 -2.92 0.21
N PHE A 55 -2.02 -1.63 0.23
CA PHE A 55 -1.55 -0.68 1.25
C PHE A 55 -2.41 -0.78 2.50
N LEU A 56 -1.77 -1.04 3.63
CA LEU A 56 -2.40 -1.23 4.93
C LEU A 56 -2.00 -0.10 5.88
N SER A 57 -2.88 0.23 6.81
CA SER A 57 -2.62 1.23 7.84
C SER A 57 -2.24 0.55 9.16
N ASP A 58 -1.20 1.06 9.81
CA ASP A 58 -0.78 0.60 11.14
C ASP A 58 -1.85 0.80 12.21
N GLY A 59 -2.60 1.90 12.14
CA GLY A 59 -3.75 2.13 13.03
C GLY A 59 -4.86 1.10 12.84
N ALA A 60 -5.16 0.74 11.59
CA ALA A 60 -6.14 -0.28 11.30
C ALA A 60 -5.66 -1.67 11.77
N ALA A 61 -4.39 -2.01 11.55
CA ALA A 61 -3.83 -3.29 11.98
C ALA A 61 -3.84 -3.43 13.51
N GLU A 62 -3.56 -2.36 14.25
CA GLU A 62 -3.55 -2.38 15.73
C GLU A 62 -4.96 -2.47 16.33
N GLU A 63 -5.94 -1.84 15.70
CA GLU A 63 -7.34 -1.86 16.18
C GLU A 63 -8.09 -3.10 15.73
N GLN A 64 -7.56 -3.86 14.81
CA GLN A 64 -8.29 -4.86 14.08
C GLN A 64 -7.70 -6.26 14.18
N ARG A 65 -8.57 -7.17 13.97
CA ARG A 65 -8.31 -8.59 13.94
C ARG A 65 -7.56 -9.05 12.69
N GLY A 66 -7.41 -8.18 11.71
CA GLY A 66 -6.65 -8.46 10.49
C GLY A 66 -5.16 -8.69 10.70
N SER A 67 -4.62 -8.27 11.84
CA SER A 67 -3.27 -8.61 12.25
C SER A 67 -3.06 -10.11 12.49
N ASP A 68 -4.13 -10.86 12.65
CA ASP A 68 -4.09 -12.31 12.89
C ASP A 68 -4.10 -13.13 11.61
N TRP A 69 -4.12 -12.47 10.46
CA TRP A 69 -4.17 -13.17 9.19
C TRP A 69 -2.94 -14.04 8.97
N MET A 70 -3.18 -15.30 8.59
CA MET A 70 -2.14 -16.29 8.34
C MET A 70 -2.21 -16.77 6.90
N PRO A 71 -1.23 -16.43 6.03
CA PRO A 71 -1.26 -16.79 4.62
C PRO A 71 -0.88 -18.26 4.36
N ARG A 72 -1.02 -19.14 5.33
CA ARG A 72 -0.63 -20.54 5.28
C ARG A 72 -1.46 -21.36 4.29
N TRP A 73 -2.60 -20.86 3.86
CA TRP A 73 -3.46 -21.43 2.84
C TRP A 73 -3.00 -21.11 1.41
N TRP A 74 -2.12 -20.13 1.23
CA TRP A 74 -1.66 -19.72 -0.10
C TRP A 74 -0.94 -20.86 -0.83
N ARG A 75 -1.25 -21.01 -2.13
CA ARG A 75 -0.67 -22.03 -3.02
C ARG A 75 -0.29 -21.37 -4.34
N ALA A 76 0.89 -21.68 -4.85
CA ALA A 76 1.38 -21.12 -6.10
C ALA A 76 0.58 -21.58 -7.33
N GLU A 77 -0.05 -22.73 -7.21
CA GLU A 77 -0.77 -23.38 -8.31
C GLU A 77 -2.14 -22.74 -8.58
N ASP A 78 -2.75 -22.12 -7.58
CA ASP A 78 -4.13 -21.65 -7.67
C ASP A 78 -4.35 -20.24 -7.15
N CYS A 79 -3.33 -19.61 -6.58
CA CYS A 79 -3.43 -18.28 -6.01
C CYS A 79 -2.65 -17.23 -6.80
N GLY A 80 -3.22 -16.04 -6.94
CA GLY A 80 -2.51 -14.87 -7.43
C GLY A 80 -1.46 -14.35 -6.45
N VAL A 81 -0.62 -13.43 -6.90
CA VAL A 81 0.38 -12.77 -6.06
C VAL A 81 -0.18 -11.51 -5.46
N ALA A 82 -0.27 -11.47 -4.12
CA ALA A 82 -0.59 -10.28 -3.37
C ALA A 82 0.58 -9.88 -2.47
N LEU A 83 0.93 -8.60 -2.52
CA LEU A 83 2.05 -8.01 -1.78
C LEU A 83 1.48 -6.99 -0.79
N PRO A 84 1.28 -7.36 0.48
CA PRO A 84 0.83 -6.42 1.52
C PRO A 84 1.96 -5.46 1.89
N LEU A 85 1.62 -4.18 2.02
CA LEU A 85 2.52 -3.11 2.42
C LEU A 85 1.90 -2.35 3.60
N MET A 86 2.45 -2.54 4.79
CA MET A 86 2.11 -1.73 5.96
C MET A 86 2.72 -0.35 5.86
N ILE A 87 1.92 0.68 5.96
CA ILE A 87 2.38 2.07 6.13
C ILE A 87 2.52 2.33 7.62
N ALA A 88 3.71 2.06 8.14
CA ALA A 88 4.05 2.24 9.55
C ALA A 88 4.33 3.72 9.82
N ASN A 89 3.28 4.53 9.86
CA ASN A 89 3.40 5.97 10.11
C ASN A 89 3.35 6.35 11.60
N GLY A 90 3.15 5.39 12.49
CA GLY A 90 3.19 5.54 13.93
C GLY A 90 1.96 6.17 14.55
N ARG A 91 0.86 6.34 13.76
CA ARG A 91 -0.32 7.05 14.27
C ARG A 91 -1.63 6.57 13.67
N ARG A 92 -2.65 6.45 14.50
CA ARG A 92 -4.06 6.47 14.14
C ARG A 92 -4.64 7.89 14.34
N ILE A 93 -5.94 8.06 14.32
CA ILE A 93 -6.59 9.38 14.24
C ILE A 93 -6.05 10.37 15.29
N GLU A 94 -6.08 10.01 16.57
CA GLU A 94 -5.68 10.91 17.68
C GLU A 94 -4.61 10.31 18.61
N GLN A 95 -4.10 9.12 18.29
CA GLN A 95 -3.20 8.39 19.16
C GLN A 95 -1.96 7.91 18.42
N ARG A 96 -0.93 7.57 19.17
CA ARG A 96 0.21 6.81 18.65
C ARG A 96 -0.18 5.34 18.55
N THR A 97 0.35 4.68 17.52
CA THR A 97 0.33 3.24 17.42
C THR A 97 1.58 2.65 18.07
N GLU A 98 1.56 1.35 18.35
CA GLU A 98 2.74 0.63 18.85
C GLU A 98 3.92 0.77 17.87
N LEU A 99 3.65 0.79 16.56
CA LEU A 99 4.64 0.93 15.50
C LEU A 99 5.36 2.30 15.49
N ALA A 100 4.95 3.25 16.34
CA ALA A 100 5.68 4.49 16.56
C ALA A 100 7.01 4.30 17.33
N THR A 101 7.27 3.10 17.84
CA THR A 101 8.49 2.80 18.61
C THR A 101 9.29 1.67 17.94
N PRO A 102 10.64 1.68 18.09
CA PRO A 102 11.46 0.56 17.59
C PRO A 102 11.07 -0.80 18.16
N ALA A 103 10.68 -0.85 19.44
CA ALA A 103 10.23 -2.08 20.08
C ALA A 103 8.90 -2.58 19.48
N GLY A 104 7.95 -1.69 19.24
CA GLY A 104 6.68 -2.04 18.61
C GLY A 104 6.85 -2.52 17.17
N LEU A 105 7.74 -1.88 16.40
CA LEU A 105 8.09 -2.35 15.06
C LEU A 105 8.70 -3.76 15.09
N GLU A 106 9.57 -4.07 16.05
CA GLU A 106 10.13 -5.42 16.15
C GLU A 106 9.08 -6.44 16.59
N ASN A 107 8.25 -6.11 17.58
CA ASN A 107 7.12 -6.96 17.97
C ASN A 107 6.21 -7.27 16.78
N PHE A 108 5.93 -6.27 15.93
CA PHE A 108 5.13 -6.46 14.73
C PHE A 108 5.82 -7.38 13.71
N ARG A 109 7.13 -7.26 13.51
CA ARG A 109 7.90 -8.16 12.65
C ARG A 109 7.85 -9.61 13.16
N GLU A 110 8.01 -9.80 14.46
CA GLU A 110 7.93 -11.13 15.09
C GLU A 110 6.53 -11.72 14.94
N HIS A 111 5.50 -10.91 15.17
CA HIS A 111 4.11 -11.31 14.95
C HIS A 111 3.87 -11.75 13.50
N LEU A 112 4.33 -10.98 12.53
CA LEU A 112 4.23 -11.34 11.11
C LEU A 112 4.93 -12.67 10.80
N ARG A 113 6.14 -12.89 11.33
CA ARG A 113 6.86 -14.17 11.17
C ARG A 113 6.07 -15.34 11.76
N HIS A 114 5.49 -15.12 12.94
CA HIS A 114 4.64 -16.13 13.59
C HIS A 114 3.41 -16.47 12.74
N CYS A 115 2.81 -15.48 12.11
CA CYS A 115 1.66 -15.66 11.20
C CYS A 115 2.03 -16.33 9.88
N GLY A 116 3.31 -16.43 9.54
CA GLY A 116 3.79 -17.06 8.30
C GLY A 116 4.20 -16.08 7.21
N PHE A 117 4.46 -14.83 7.59
CA PHE A 117 5.03 -13.83 6.70
C PHE A 117 6.55 -13.74 6.81
N ASP A 118 7.14 -13.10 5.79
CA ASP A 118 8.54 -12.69 5.74
C ASP A 118 8.60 -11.15 5.63
N PRO A 119 8.76 -10.43 6.76
CA PRO A 119 8.74 -8.98 6.77
C PRO A 119 9.97 -8.36 6.11
N VAL A 120 9.74 -7.36 5.27
CA VAL A 120 10.74 -6.54 4.57
C VAL A 120 10.53 -5.09 4.97
N SER A 121 11.42 -4.54 5.81
CA SER A 121 11.36 -3.12 6.20
C SER A 121 12.14 -2.24 5.24
N PHE A 122 11.61 -1.06 4.97
CA PHE A 122 12.25 -0.07 4.10
C PHE A 122 11.81 1.36 4.46
N ASP A 123 12.55 2.35 3.95
CA ASP A 123 12.20 3.77 4.14
C ASP A 123 10.94 4.14 3.34
N GLY A 124 9.84 4.34 4.04
CA GLY A 124 8.56 4.73 3.47
C GLY A 124 8.47 6.22 3.06
N ARG A 125 9.58 6.96 3.16
CA ARG A 125 9.70 8.35 2.72
C ARG A 125 10.32 8.47 1.33
N ASP A 126 10.91 7.40 0.83
CA ASP A 126 11.57 7.35 -0.46
C ASP A 126 10.74 6.51 -1.45
N PRO A 127 10.17 7.10 -2.52
CA PRO A 127 9.44 6.35 -3.54
C PRO A 127 10.26 5.27 -4.22
N ALA A 128 11.58 5.44 -4.36
CA ALA A 128 12.45 4.43 -4.94
C ALA A 128 12.56 3.19 -4.04
N ALA A 129 12.52 3.38 -2.72
CA ALA A 129 12.54 2.28 -1.77
C ALA A 129 11.30 1.38 -1.90
N PHE A 130 10.12 1.94 -2.24
CA PHE A 130 8.92 1.14 -2.54
C PHE A 130 9.13 0.24 -3.75
N VAL A 131 9.71 0.76 -4.83
CA VAL A 131 9.99 -0.02 -6.04
C VAL A 131 10.97 -1.15 -5.72
N CYS A 132 12.06 -0.84 -5.01
CA CYS A 132 13.06 -1.84 -4.62
C CYS A 132 12.46 -2.91 -3.69
N ALA A 133 11.64 -2.50 -2.71
CA ALA A 133 11.00 -3.42 -1.78
C ALA A 133 10.01 -4.36 -2.50
N LEU A 134 9.16 -3.83 -3.37
CA LEU A 134 8.23 -4.65 -4.17
C LEU A 134 8.97 -5.65 -5.05
N TRP A 135 10.04 -5.21 -5.69
CA TRP A 135 10.89 -6.10 -6.49
C TRP A 135 11.54 -7.19 -5.63
N ASP A 136 12.12 -6.85 -4.47
CA ASP A 136 12.73 -7.81 -3.55
C ASP A 136 11.70 -8.82 -3.04
N MET A 137 10.52 -8.37 -2.64
CA MET A 137 9.42 -9.23 -2.20
C MET A 137 9.02 -10.23 -3.28
N GLU A 138 8.89 -9.76 -4.52
CA GLU A 138 8.59 -10.61 -5.66
C GLU A 138 9.69 -11.65 -5.91
N GLN A 139 10.97 -11.23 -5.89
CA GLN A 139 12.09 -12.13 -6.07
C GLN A 139 12.17 -13.19 -4.96
N ARG A 140 11.88 -12.81 -3.71
CA ARG A 140 11.84 -13.75 -2.58
C ARG A 140 10.75 -14.80 -2.79
N LEU A 141 9.55 -14.38 -3.16
CA LEU A 141 8.46 -15.31 -3.40
C LEU A 141 8.77 -16.24 -4.58
N GLY A 142 9.27 -15.68 -5.69
CA GLY A 142 9.65 -16.46 -6.87
C GLY A 142 10.69 -17.52 -6.58
N ARG A 143 11.73 -17.18 -5.81
CA ARG A 143 12.73 -18.18 -5.38
C ARG A 143 12.11 -19.32 -4.55
N ARG A 144 11.23 -19.00 -3.61
CA ARG A 144 10.56 -20.01 -2.76
C ARG A 144 9.64 -20.93 -3.57
N VAL A 145 8.95 -20.38 -4.54
CA VAL A 145 8.13 -21.18 -5.47
C VAL A 145 9.02 -22.12 -6.29
N GLN A 146 10.18 -21.65 -6.75
CA GLN A 146 11.13 -22.51 -7.46
C GLN A 146 11.67 -23.60 -6.53
N GLU A 147 12.09 -23.27 -5.32
CA GLU A 147 12.56 -24.21 -4.31
C GLU A 147 11.48 -25.26 -3.91
N LEU A 148 10.20 -24.86 -3.93
CA LEU A 148 9.08 -25.77 -3.76
C LEU A 148 8.99 -26.77 -4.94
N HIS A 149 9.07 -26.28 -6.17
CA HIS A 149 9.04 -27.13 -7.36
C HIS A 149 10.24 -28.11 -7.42
N ASP A 150 11.38 -27.66 -6.92
CA ASP A 150 12.60 -28.47 -6.83
C ASP A 150 12.58 -29.46 -5.65
N GLY A 151 11.53 -29.44 -4.84
CA GLY A 151 11.37 -30.31 -3.67
C GLY A 151 12.26 -29.95 -2.48
N VAL A 152 12.83 -28.73 -2.48
CA VAL A 152 13.66 -28.19 -1.38
C VAL A 152 12.80 -27.65 -0.25
N LEU A 153 11.69 -26.99 -0.60
CA LEU A 153 10.71 -26.44 0.35
C LEU A 153 9.38 -27.22 0.26
N ASN A 154 8.59 -27.04 1.31
CA ASN A 154 7.20 -27.51 1.38
C ASN A 154 6.29 -26.38 1.85
N TYR A 155 5.00 -26.49 1.57
CA TYR A 155 4.01 -25.58 2.14
C TYR A 155 3.91 -25.70 3.67
N PRO A 156 3.59 -24.63 4.38
CA PRO A 156 3.31 -23.28 3.88
C PRO A 156 4.59 -22.50 3.54
N LEU A 157 4.55 -21.72 2.47
CA LEU A 157 5.65 -20.81 2.13
C LEU A 157 5.51 -19.50 2.91
N PRO A 158 6.61 -18.92 3.45
CA PRO A 158 6.57 -17.58 4.04
C PRO A 158 6.26 -16.53 2.97
N MET A 159 5.16 -15.78 3.17
CA MET A 159 4.74 -14.75 2.22
C MET A 159 5.42 -13.42 2.52
N PRO A 160 5.99 -12.73 1.52
CA PRO A 160 6.58 -11.42 1.73
C PRO A 160 5.56 -10.41 2.26
N TYR A 161 5.99 -9.55 3.18
CA TYR A 161 5.17 -8.48 3.76
C TYR A 161 6.04 -7.22 3.92
N GLY A 162 5.70 -6.14 3.23
CA GLY A 162 6.44 -4.89 3.28
C GLY A 162 6.06 -4.04 4.49
N ILE A 163 7.04 -3.39 5.10
CA ILE A 163 6.85 -2.42 6.18
C ILE A 163 7.53 -1.12 5.77
N ALA A 164 6.74 -0.15 5.33
CA ALA A 164 7.20 1.18 4.96
C ALA A 164 7.25 2.08 6.19
N GLU A 165 8.43 2.30 6.74
CA GLU A 165 8.63 3.12 7.94
C GLU A 165 8.62 4.60 7.57
N THR A 166 7.65 5.36 8.09
CA THR A 166 7.46 6.76 7.76
C THR A 166 6.87 7.55 8.93
N LEU A 167 6.48 8.78 8.67
CA LEU A 167 5.75 9.64 9.60
C LEU A 167 4.40 10.03 9.00
N LYS A 168 3.36 10.00 9.80
CA LYS A 168 2.05 10.50 9.37
C LYS A 168 2.15 11.94 8.86
N GLY A 169 1.67 12.19 7.64
CA GLY A 169 1.76 13.51 7.01
C GLY A 169 3.17 13.89 6.56
N PHE A 170 4.06 12.93 6.32
CA PHE A 170 5.42 13.20 5.84
C PHE A 170 5.40 14.13 4.63
N GLY A 171 6.30 15.10 4.62
CA GLY A 171 6.41 16.09 3.55
C GLY A 171 5.47 17.29 3.69
N PHE A 172 4.63 17.35 4.74
CA PHE A 172 3.74 18.48 4.98
C PHE A 172 3.85 19.03 6.42
N TYR A 173 3.31 20.23 6.64
CA TYR A 173 3.25 20.84 7.95
C TYR A 173 2.54 19.92 8.96
N GLY A 174 3.05 19.86 10.17
CA GLY A 174 2.48 19.01 11.23
C GLY A 174 2.80 17.52 11.10
N ALA A 175 3.71 17.13 10.20
CA ALA A 175 4.14 15.73 10.06
C ALA A 175 4.51 15.12 11.42
N GLY A 176 4.09 13.87 11.64
CA GLY A 176 4.30 13.14 12.89
C GLY A 176 3.39 13.55 14.05
N SER A 177 2.49 14.51 13.86
CA SER A 177 1.50 14.91 14.86
C SER A 177 0.12 14.29 14.60
N ASN A 178 -0.78 14.35 15.60
CA ASN A 178 -2.17 13.93 15.41
C ASN A 178 -2.92 14.83 14.40
N ALA A 179 -2.57 16.12 14.34
CA ALA A 179 -3.16 17.05 13.39
C ALA A 179 -2.97 16.67 11.93
N ALA A 180 -1.90 15.90 11.62
CA ALA A 180 -1.65 15.40 10.27
C ALA A 180 -2.69 14.37 9.74
N HIS A 181 -3.69 14.02 10.56
CA HIS A 181 -4.84 13.25 10.08
C HIS A 181 -5.74 14.02 9.12
N ASN A 182 -5.86 15.31 9.37
CA ASN A 182 -6.55 16.26 8.50
C ASN A 182 -5.52 17.26 7.93
N LEU A 183 -5.97 18.31 7.26
CA LEU A 183 -5.09 19.39 6.84
C LEU A 183 -4.65 20.21 8.05
N PRO A 184 -3.41 20.09 8.56
CA PRO A 184 -2.99 20.63 9.85
C PRO A 184 -2.58 22.11 9.77
N LEU A 185 -3.28 22.91 9.00
CA LEU A 185 -3.03 24.35 8.89
C LEU A 185 -3.67 25.12 10.05
N PRO A 186 -3.06 26.23 10.49
CA PRO A 186 -3.58 27.04 11.60
C PRO A 186 -4.91 27.74 11.26
N ALA A 187 -5.20 27.94 9.98
CA ALA A 187 -6.42 28.58 9.49
C ALA A 187 -6.75 28.09 8.07
N ASN A 188 -7.90 28.55 7.55
CA ASN A 188 -8.31 28.25 6.19
C ASN A 188 -7.45 29.03 5.17
N PRO A 189 -6.68 28.37 4.28
CA PRO A 189 -5.79 29.04 3.34
C PRO A 189 -6.52 29.87 2.26
N HIS A 190 -7.84 29.70 2.10
CA HIS A 190 -8.62 30.57 1.21
C HIS A 190 -8.84 31.96 1.79
N THR A 191 -8.92 32.08 3.11
CA THR A 191 -9.27 33.33 3.80
C THR A 191 -8.11 33.92 4.60
N ASP A 192 -7.11 33.09 4.96
CA ASP A 192 -5.96 33.52 5.74
C ASP A 192 -4.68 33.48 4.91
N SER A 193 -3.97 34.61 4.82
CA SER A 193 -2.76 34.72 4.00
C SER A 193 -1.60 33.93 4.56
N GLY A 194 -1.43 33.90 5.89
CA GLY A 194 -0.34 33.12 6.51
C GLY A 194 -0.52 31.60 6.33
N ALA A 195 -1.74 31.11 6.49
CA ALA A 195 -2.06 29.71 6.21
C ALA A 195 -1.86 29.37 4.70
N ARG A 196 -2.16 30.31 3.82
CA ARG A 196 -1.92 30.17 2.37
C ARG A 196 -0.44 30.11 2.04
N GLU A 197 0.36 30.98 2.61
CA GLU A 197 1.82 30.97 2.42
C GLU A 197 2.43 29.66 2.91
N LEU A 198 2.00 29.19 4.08
CA LEU A 198 2.43 27.92 4.65
C LEU A 198 2.03 26.74 3.76
N PHE A 199 0.80 26.71 3.28
CA PHE A 199 0.34 25.68 2.32
C PHE A 199 1.18 25.70 1.05
N ASN A 200 1.37 26.86 0.45
CA ASN A 200 2.13 27.00 -0.81
C ASN A 200 3.59 26.59 -0.64
N HIS A 201 4.19 26.88 0.52
CA HIS A 201 5.56 26.47 0.81
C HIS A 201 5.72 24.94 0.73
N TYR A 202 4.82 24.20 1.36
CA TYR A 202 4.87 22.73 1.30
C TYR A 202 4.40 22.17 -0.04
N ALA A 203 3.36 22.74 -0.64
CA ALA A 203 2.84 22.32 -1.93
C ALA A 203 3.85 22.50 -3.08
N ALA A 204 4.78 23.46 -2.95
CA ALA A 204 5.84 23.67 -3.93
C ALA A 204 6.72 22.42 -4.15
N GLN A 205 6.81 21.52 -3.16
CA GLN A 205 7.54 20.25 -3.28
C GLN A 205 6.84 19.24 -4.20
N LEU A 206 5.55 19.43 -4.46
CA LEU A 206 4.75 18.59 -5.36
C LEU A 206 4.74 19.13 -6.79
N TRP A 207 5.41 20.27 -7.04
CA TRP A 207 5.44 20.86 -8.36
C TRP A 207 6.29 20.04 -9.32
N VAL A 208 5.71 19.70 -10.45
CA VAL A 208 6.36 18.95 -11.53
C VAL A 208 6.42 19.82 -12.76
N ALA A 209 7.54 19.82 -13.47
CA ALA A 209 7.69 20.58 -14.71
C ALA A 209 6.64 20.13 -15.74
N PRO A 210 6.00 21.07 -16.48
CA PRO A 210 4.94 20.72 -17.44
C PRO A 210 5.34 19.68 -18.49
N ASP A 211 6.59 19.68 -18.92
CA ASP A 211 7.09 18.68 -19.88
C ASP A 211 7.23 17.30 -19.28
N GLU A 212 7.71 17.22 -18.05
CA GLU A 212 7.80 15.97 -17.27
C GLU A 212 6.40 15.41 -16.98
N LEU A 213 5.46 16.27 -16.60
CA LEU A 213 4.07 15.88 -16.39
C LEU A 213 3.44 15.34 -17.68
N ARG A 214 3.66 15.99 -18.82
CA ARG A 214 3.19 15.50 -20.13
C ARG A 214 3.78 14.14 -20.48
N ALA A 215 5.08 13.95 -20.25
CA ALA A 215 5.74 12.67 -20.48
C ALA A 215 5.16 11.55 -19.61
N ALA A 216 4.93 11.83 -18.33
CA ALA A 216 4.30 10.88 -17.40
C ALA A 216 2.86 10.53 -17.85
N CYS A 217 2.04 11.53 -18.21
CA CYS A 217 0.69 11.30 -18.72
C CYS A 217 0.69 10.42 -19.99
N THR A 218 1.62 10.66 -20.91
CA THR A 218 1.76 9.84 -22.13
C THR A 218 2.12 8.39 -21.78
N LEU A 219 3.04 8.19 -20.85
CA LEU A 219 3.44 6.85 -20.39
C LEU A 219 2.26 6.10 -19.75
N PHE A 220 1.50 6.75 -18.88
CA PHE A 220 0.34 6.16 -18.23
C PHE A 220 -0.80 5.84 -19.20
N ALA A 221 -1.07 6.74 -20.15
CA ALA A 221 -2.05 6.50 -21.20
C ALA A 221 -1.69 5.28 -22.07
N ALA A 222 -0.42 5.13 -22.43
CA ALA A 222 0.06 3.97 -23.19
C ALA A 222 -0.03 2.66 -22.40
N ARG A 223 0.11 2.69 -21.08
CA ARG A 223 -0.09 1.52 -20.20
C ARG A 223 -1.57 1.17 -20.08
N GLY A 224 -2.44 2.15 -19.88
CA GLY A 224 -3.89 1.94 -19.82
C GLY A 224 -4.45 1.34 -21.12
N ALA A 225 -4.00 1.80 -22.28
CA ALA A 225 -4.40 1.23 -23.56
C ALA A 225 -4.01 -0.25 -23.68
N ARG A 226 -2.81 -0.63 -23.24
CA ARG A 226 -2.36 -2.03 -23.26
C ARG A 226 -3.11 -2.94 -22.28
N ALA A 227 -3.61 -2.41 -21.17
CA ALA A 227 -4.43 -3.16 -20.23
C ALA A 227 -5.81 -3.47 -20.84
N LEU A 228 -6.42 -2.50 -21.54
CA LEU A 228 -7.71 -2.68 -22.22
C LEU A 228 -7.65 -3.65 -23.42
N GLU A 229 -6.50 -3.85 -24.04
CA GLU A 229 -6.32 -4.84 -25.12
C GLU A 229 -6.22 -6.29 -24.61
N ARG A 230 -6.13 -6.50 -23.30
CA ARG A 230 -6.03 -7.82 -22.65
C ARG A 230 -7.37 -8.35 -22.11
N ASP A 231 -8.37 -7.51 -22.00
CA ASP A 231 -9.74 -7.84 -21.63
C ASP A 231 -10.58 -8.13 -22.88
#